data_4877a3d1becff5c4209a52000116ac2c
#
_entry.id   4877a3d1becff5c4209a52000116ac2c
#
_cell.length_a   1.000
_cell.length_b   1.000
_cell.length_c   1.000
_cell.angle_alpha   90.00
_cell.angle_beta   90.00
_cell.angle_gamma   90.00
#
_symmetry.space_group_name_H-M   'P 1'
#
loop_
_entity.id
_entity.type
_entity.pdbx_description
1 polymer ?
#
loop_
_entity_poly.entity_id
_entity_poly.type
_entity_poly.pdbx_seq_one_letter_code
_entity_poly.pdbx_strand_id
1 'polypeptide(L)'
;MTEWPLAELIPHAGDMVLIDQVLSVDEEQIRTRLTVRADGLFNQADGSLPAWLGIELMAQSVAAYAGCKARNKGEAVKLGFLLGSRKFDCNVTRFPLGSELHIHAVRSLQDDNGMGMFECTLTGPGIEAFARLNVYCPPNTADYLAEGAPA
;
A
#
# COMPACT_ATOMS: atom_id res chain seq x y z
N MET A 1 10.42 -12.26 -4.08
CA MET A 1 11.00 -10.91 -4.18
C MET A 1 10.85 -10.40 -5.61
N THR A 2 10.47 -9.16 -5.78
CA THR A 2 10.32 -8.60 -7.13
C THR A 2 11.66 -8.11 -7.67
N GLU A 3 11.82 -8.18 -9.00
CA GLU A 3 13.00 -7.66 -9.68
C GLU A 3 12.96 -6.13 -9.84
N TRP A 4 11.81 -5.52 -9.61
CA TRP A 4 11.61 -4.09 -9.85
C TRP A 4 11.93 -3.25 -8.63
N PRO A 5 12.64 -2.13 -8.76
CA PRO A 5 12.79 -1.17 -7.67
C PRO A 5 11.43 -0.66 -7.22
N LEU A 6 11.28 -0.42 -5.93
CA LEU A 6 10.02 0.05 -5.36
C LEU A 6 9.50 1.31 -6.05
N ALA A 7 10.39 2.24 -6.38
CA ALA A 7 10.01 3.49 -7.05
C ALA A 7 9.35 3.28 -8.41
N GLU A 8 9.57 2.11 -9.05
CA GLU A 8 8.94 1.78 -10.33
C GLU A 8 7.64 1.00 -10.17
N LEU A 9 7.24 0.68 -8.95
CA LEU A 9 6.05 -0.11 -8.68
C LEU A 9 4.88 0.72 -8.18
N ILE A 10 5.15 1.84 -7.51
CA ILE A 10 4.10 2.68 -6.93
C ILE A 10 4.17 4.09 -7.53
N PRO A 11 3.01 4.80 -7.57
CA PRO A 11 2.97 6.17 -8.09
C PRO A 11 3.57 7.20 -7.15
N HIS A 12 3.84 6.81 -5.91
CA HIS A 12 4.42 7.70 -4.89
C HIS A 12 5.88 8.00 -5.21
N ALA A 13 6.39 9.12 -4.72
CA ALA A 13 7.77 9.52 -4.95
C ALA A 13 8.36 10.21 -3.73
N GLY A 14 9.69 10.10 -3.57
CA GLY A 14 10.44 10.79 -2.53
C GLY A 14 9.98 10.38 -1.13
N ASP A 15 9.77 11.38 -0.28
CA ASP A 15 9.41 11.17 1.12
C ASP A 15 7.98 10.63 1.30
N MET A 16 7.20 10.58 0.23
CA MET A 16 5.86 9.97 0.27
C MET A 16 5.92 8.44 0.17
N VAL A 17 7.06 7.86 -0.16
CA VAL A 17 7.25 6.41 -0.18
C VAL A 17 7.55 5.97 1.25
N LEU A 18 6.61 5.29 1.88
CA LEU A 18 6.71 4.92 3.29
C LEU A 18 7.14 3.48 3.51
N ILE A 19 6.90 2.58 2.55
CA ILE A 19 7.39 1.20 2.66
C ILE A 19 8.81 1.11 2.13
N ASP A 20 9.60 0.18 2.68
CA ASP A 20 11.03 0.06 2.33
C ASP A 20 11.29 -1.03 1.32
N GLN A 21 10.56 -2.14 1.38
CA GLN A 21 10.88 -3.31 0.59
C GLN A 21 9.67 -4.19 0.33
N VAL A 22 9.60 -4.77 -0.86
CA VAL A 22 8.67 -5.85 -1.18
C VAL A 22 9.39 -7.17 -0.88
N LEU A 23 8.86 -7.96 0.05
CA LEU A 23 9.45 -9.22 0.45
C LEU A 23 9.03 -10.36 -0.47
N SER A 24 7.76 -10.39 -0.84
CA SER A 24 7.23 -11.41 -1.74
C SER A 24 5.95 -10.91 -2.39
N VAL A 25 5.67 -11.41 -3.57
CA VAL A 25 4.44 -11.09 -4.30
C VAL A 25 4.09 -12.28 -5.19
N ASP A 26 2.80 -12.60 -5.24
CA ASP A 26 2.27 -13.57 -6.20
C ASP A 26 0.94 -13.04 -6.74
N GLU A 27 0.15 -13.89 -7.39
CA GLU A 27 -1.08 -13.44 -8.04
C GLU A 27 -2.15 -12.97 -7.07
N GLU A 28 -2.08 -13.36 -5.81
CA GLU A 28 -3.14 -13.12 -4.84
C GLU A 28 -2.73 -12.27 -3.65
N GLN A 29 -1.42 -12.06 -3.43
CA GLN A 29 -0.97 -11.38 -2.22
C GLN A 29 0.38 -10.70 -2.41
N ILE A 30 0.68 -9.80 -1.49
CA ILE A 30 1.99 -9.16 -1.38
C ILE A 30 2.37 -9.03 0.10
N ARG A 31 3.67 -9.17 0.37
CA ARG A 31 4.24 -8.89 1.68
C ARG A 31 5.30 -7.80 1.53
N THR A 32 5.20 -6.79 2.38
CA THR A 32 6.14 -5.68 2.38
C THR A 32 6.66 -5.45 3.79
N ARG A 33 7.71 -4.65 3.92
CA ARG A 33 8.25 -4.26 5.22
C ARG A 33 8.74 -2.83 5.20
N LEU A 34 8.82 -2.25 6.40
CA LEU A 34 9.49 -0.97 6.61
C LEU A 34 10.03 -0.92 8.04
N THR A 35 10.98 -0.04 8.26
CA THR A 35 11.46 0.33 9.60
C THR A 35 11.04 1.77 9.85
N VAL A 36 10.45 2.04 11.02
CA VAL A 36 10.05 3.40 11.39
C VAL A 36 11.31 4.24 11.63
N ARG A 37 11.52 5.26 10.79
CA ARG A 37 12.68 6.17 10.85
C ARG A 37 12.23 7.53 11.36
N ALA A 38 13.15 8.25 12.02
CA ALA A 38 12.83 9.52 12.65
C ALA A 38 12.63 10.68 11.66
N ASP A 39 13.13 10.55 10.44
CA ASP A 39 13.24 11.65 9.46
C ASP A 39 12.11 11.70 8.44
N GLY A 40 11.01 11.00 8.69
CA GLY A 40 9.87 10.98 7.77
C GLY A 40 8.97 12.19 7.94
N LEU A 41 8.13 12.43 6.91
CA LEU A 41 7.20 13.56 6.89
C LEU A 41 6.12 13.49 7.97
N PHE A 42 5.79 12.28 8.41
CA PHE A 42 4.63 12.05 9.27
C PHE A 42 5.00 11.67 10.70
N ASN A 43 6.30 11.69 11.02
CA ASN A 43 6.76 11.31 12.35
C ASN A 43 6.33 12.34 13.39
N GLN A 44 5.93 11.84 14.56
CA GLN A 44 5.63 12.67 15.72
C GLN A 44 6.92 13.13 16.38
N ALA A 45 6.80 14.00 17.39
CA ALA A 45 7.97 14.57 18.07
C ALA A 45 8.90 13.52 18.67
N ASP A 46 8.38 12.38 19.09
CA ASP A 46 9.16 11.26 19.64
C ASP A 46 9.72 10.31 18.57
N GLY A 47 9.54 10.64 17.30
CA GLY A 47 9.98 9.82 16.17
C GLY A 47 9.02 8.71 15.77
N SER A 48 7.93 8.52 16.51
CA SER A 48 6.94 7.49 16.18
C SER A 48 6.07 7.91 15.00
N LEU A 49 5.43 6.93 14.35
CA LEU A 49 4.39 7.18 13.36
C LEU A 49 3.02 7.03 14.04
N PRO A 50 2.08 7.94 13.78
CA PRO A 50 0.72 7.73 14.26
C PRO A 50 0.11 6.48 13.62
N ALA A 51 -0.64 5.70 14.39
CA ALA A 51 -1.16 4.41 13.94
C ALA A 51 -2.11 4.53 12.75
N TRP A 52 -2.81 5.67 12.59
CA TRP A 52 -3.71 5.86 11.45
C TRP A 52 -2.96 5.82 10.11
N LEU A 53 -1.65 6.07 10.10
CA LEU A 53 -0.84 5.88 8.89
C LEU A 53 -0.75 4.42 8.44
N GLY A 54 -1.14 3.48 9.30
CA GLY A 54 -1.22 2.08 8.90
C GLY A 54 -2.06 1.87 7.66
N ILE A 55 -3.13 2.64 7.48
CA ILE A 55 -3.96 2.59 6.28
C ILE A 55 -3.13 2.96 5.04
N GLU A 56 -2.33 4.02 5.13
CA GLU A 56 -1.47 4.43 4.01
C GLU A 56 -0.39 3.40 3.71
N LEU A 57 0.19 2.78 4.73
CA LEU A 57 1.18 1.72 4.55
C LEU A 57 0.55 0.53 3.82
N MET A 58 -0.65 0.15 4.20
CA MET A 58 -1.41 -0.92 3.54
C MET A 58 -1.75 -0.53 2.10
N ALA A 59 -2.18 0.72 1.87
CA ALA A 59 -2.51 1.20 0.53
C ALA A 59 -1.30 1.21 -0.39
N GLN A 60 -0.13 1.60 0.11
CA GLN A 60 1.10 1.55 -0.68
C GLN A 60 1.50 0.11 -1.01
N SER A 61 1.25 -0.83 -0.11
CA SER A 61 1.51 -2.24 -0.37
C SER A 61 0.61 -2.78 -1.47
N VAL A 62 -0.67 -2.39 -1.46
CA VAL A 62 -1.61 -2.75 -2.55
C VAL A 62 -1.18 -2.11 -3.86
N ALA A 63 -0.73 -0.86 -3.83
CA ALA A 63 -0.22 -0.18 -5.02
C ALA A 63 0.99 -0.92 -5.59
N ALA A 64 1.91 -1.37 -4.73
CA ALA A 64 3.07 -2.15 -5.17
C ALA A 64 2.66 -3.49 -5.78
N TYR A 65 1.64 -4.14 -5.22
CA TYR A 65 1.07 -5.36 -5.80
C TYR A 65 0.58 -5.10 -7.23
N ALA A 66 -0.21 -4.07 -7.43
CA ALA A 66 -0.71 -3.71 -8.75
C ALA A 66 0.42 -3.35 -9.71
N GLY A 67 1.44 -2.65 -9.20
CA GLY A 67 2.62 -2.30 -9.98
C GLY A 67 3.41 -3.52 -10.44
N CYS A 68 3.60 -4.50 -9.56
CA CYS A 68 4.26 -5.76 -9.92
C CYS A 68 3.51 -6.50 -11.02
N LYS A 69 2.18 -6.56 -10.91
CA LYS A 69 1.36 -7.21 -11.94
C LYS A 69 1.47 -6.50 -13.28
N ALA A 70 1.42 -5.17 -13.27
CA ALA A 70 1.54 -4.39 -14.50
C ALA A 70 2.91 -4.60 -15.15
N ARG A 71 3.99 -4.51 -14.37
CA ARG A 71 5.35 -4.67 -14.90
C ARG A 71 5.58 -6.08 -15.46
N ASN A 72 5.07 -7.11 -14.78
CA ASN A 72 5.22 -8.48 -15.23
C ASN A 72 4.49 -8.75 -16.55
N LYS A 73 3.47 -7.96 -16.88
CA LYS A 73 2.75 -8.04 -18.13
C LYS A 73 3.33 -7.10 -19.20
N GLY A 74 4.40 -6.38 -18.88
CA GLY A 74 4.97 -5.39 -19.78
C GLY A 74 4.14 -4.12 -19.90
N GLU A 75 3.22 -3.89 -18.98
CA GLU A 75 2.37 -2.71 -18.96
C GLU A 75 2.96 -1.64 -18.05
N ALA A 76 2.56 -0.38 -18.28
CA ALA A 76 2.92 0.70 -17.37
C ALA A 76 2.19 0.55 -16.04
N VAL A 77 2.81 1.03 -14.97
CA VAL A 77 2.17 1.07 -13.66
C VAL A 77 0.96 2.00 -13.74
N LYS A 78 -0.20 1.48 -13.34
CA LYS A 78 -1.45 2.22 -13.42
C LYS A 78 -1.69 3.04 -12.17
N LEU A 79 -2.36 4.17 -12.34
CA LEU A 79 -2.80 4.99 -11.23
C LEU A 79 -3.96 4.29 -10.53
N GLY A 80 -3.82 4.05 -9.23
CA GLY A 80 -4.85 3.44 -8.42
C GLY A 80 -5.39 4.43 -7.40
N PHE A 81 -6.64 4.25 -7.01
CA PHE A 81 -7.32 5.12 -6.05
C PHE A 81 -7.83 4.30 -4.87
N LEU A 82 -7.49 4.75 -3.67
CA LEU A 82 -8.09 4.21 -2.47
C LEU A 82 -9.49 4.82 -2.32
N LEU A 83 -10.52 3.99 -2.44
CA LEU A 83 -11.90 4.44 -2.31
C LEU A 83 -12.35 4.47 -0.86
N GLY A 84 -11.79 3.63 -0.01
CA GLY A 84 -12.14 3.63 1.39
C GLY A 84 -11.51 2.47 2.11
N SER A 85 -11.56 2.54 3.44
CA SER A 85 -11.15 1.46 4.30
C SER A 85 -12.30 1.08 5.21
N ARG A 86 -12.38 -0.20 5.52
CA ARG A 86 -13.35 -0.73 6.48
C ARG A 86 -12.61 -1.47 7.57
N LYS A 87 -13.13 -1.37 8.77
CA LYS A 87 -12.63 -2.14 9.92
C LYS A 87 -11.14 -1.95 10.18
N PHE A 88 -10.68 -0.69 10.13
CA PHE A 88 -9.31 -0.47 10.56
C PHE A 88 -9.23 -0.61 12.08
N ASP A 89 -8.66 -1.73 12.53
CA ASP A 89 -8.45 -2.02 13.93
C ASP A 89 -6.94 -2.06 14.19
N CYS A 90 -6.50 -1.37 15.23
CA CYS A 90 -5.10 -1.34 15.61
C CYS A 90 -5.01 -1.36 17.14
N ASN A 91 -4.14 -2.20 17.67
CA ASN A 91 -3.99 -2.36 19.11
C ASN A 91 -3.09 -1.29 19.76
N VAL A 92 -2.50 -0.40 18.97
CA VAL A 92 -1.65 0.68 19.46
C VAL A 92 -2.08 1.99 18.85
N THR A 93 -1.68 3.12 19.47
CA THR A 93 -1.98 4.46 18.94
C THR A 93 -0.83 5.02 18.11
N ARG A 94 0.33 4.39 18.15
CA ARG A 94 1.51 4.80 17.39
C ARG A 94 2.44 3.63 17.19
N PHE A 95 3.26 3.74 16.15
CA PHE A 95 4.32 2.77 15.84
C PHE A 95 5.64 3.38 16.31
N PRO A 96 6.29 2.80 17.33
CA PRO A 96 7.50 3.39 17.88
C PRO A 96 8.64 3.48 16.89
N LEU A 97 9.49 4.50 17.06
CA LEU A 97 10.72 4.66 16.30
C LEU A 97 11.54 3.37 16.37
N GLY A 98 12.04 2.93 15.23
CA GLY A 98 12.85 1.72 15.12
C GLY A 98 12.06 0.42 14.96
N SER A 99 10.73 0.49 15.06
CA SER A 99 9.91 -0.71 14.84
C SER A 99 10.04 -1.22 13.42
N GLU A 100 10.20 -2.52 13.26
CA GLU A 100 10.11 -3.16 11.95
C GLU A 100 8.67 -3.62 11.76
N LEU A 101 8.02 -3.07 10.76
CA LEU A 101 6.62 -3.37 10.46
C LEU A 101 6.54 -4.22 9.20
N HIS A 102 5.65 -5.21 9.25
CA HIS A 102 5.38 -6.09 8.12
C HIS A 102 3.93 -5.95 7.71
N ILE A 103 3.68 -5.77 6.42
CA ILE A 103 2.34 -5.65 5.88
C ILE A 103 2.08 -6.85 4.95
N HIS A 104 0.92 -7.47 5.12
CA HIS A 104 0.47 -8.55 4.26
C HIS A 104 -0.88 -8.15 3.69
N ALA A 105 -0.96 -7.98 2.38
CA ALA A 105 -2.20 -7.63 1.69
C ALA A 105 -2.62 -8.78 0.80
N VAL A 106 -3.85 -9.26 0.99
CA VAL A 106 -4.41 -10.37 0.24
C VAL A 106 -5.61 -9.87 -0.56
N ARG A 107 -5.59 -10.11 -1.87
CA ARG A 107 -6.72 -9.77 -2.72
C ARG A 107 -7.87 -10.71 -2.41
N SER A 108 -8.98 -10.19 -1.91
CA SER A 108 -10.16 -10.99 -1.60
C SER A 108 -11.21 -10.92 -2.69
N LEU A 109 -11.21 -9.85 -3.50
CA LEU A 109 -12.15 -9.66 -4.58
C LEU A 109 -11.55 -8.73 -5.63
N GLN A 110 -11.80 -9.03 -6.90
CA GLN A 110 -11.46 -8.14 -8.00
C GLN A 110 -12.44 -8.35 -9.13
N ASP A 111 -12.99 -7.25 -9.67
CA ASP A 111 -13.89 -7.34 -10.83
C ASP A 111 -13.18 -6.85 -12.09
N ASP A 112 -13.87 -7.00 -13.23
CA ASP A 112 -13.32 -6.63 -14.53
C ASP A 112 -13.30 -5.12 -14.76
N ASN A 113 -13.97 -4.36 -13.91
CA ASN A 113 -14.07 -2.90 -14.04
C ASN A 113 -12.96 -2.17 -13.27
N GLY A 114 -12.05 -2.90 -12.65
CA GLY A 114 -10.94 -2.30 -11.91
C GLY A 114 -11.18 -2.14 -10.42
N MET A 115 -12.32 -2.58 -9.91
CA MET A 115 -12.58 -2.57 -8.47
C MET A 115 -11.91 -3.75 -7.81
N GLY A 116 -11.27 -3.52 -6.67
CA GLY A 116 -10.65 -4.56 -5.89
C GLY A 116 -10.86 -4.37 -4.41
N MET A 117 -10.83 -5.47 -3.67
CA MET A 117 -10.88 -5.48 -2.22
C MET A 117 -9.70 -6.27 -1.70
N PHE A 118 -8.99 -5.71 -0.73
CA PHE A 118 -7.82 -6.34 -0.13
C PHE A 118 -8.00 -6.41 1.37
N GLU A 119 -7.68 -7.55 1.94
CA GLU A 119 -7.58 -7.72 3.39
C GLU A 119 -6.13 -7.55 3.78
N CYS A 120 -5.86 -6.56 4.63
CA CYS A 120 -4.51 -6.16 4.98
C CYS A 120 -4.27 -6.34 6.46
N THR A 121 -3.12 -6.92 6.80
CA THR A 121 -2.63 -7.02 8.18
C THR A 121 -1.28 -6.33 8.28
N LEU A 122 -1.05 -5.70 9.41
CA LEU A 122 0.22 -5.05 9.74
C LEU A 122 0.66 -5.58 11.09
N THR A 123 1.89 -6.06 11.16
CA THR A 123 2.42 -6.63 12.40
C THR A 123 3.79 -6.06 12.72
N GLY A 124 4.11 -6.01 13.99
CA GLY A 124 5.42 -5.61 14.51
C GLY A 124 5.52 -6.07 15.96
N PRO A 125 6.61 -5.76 16.67
CA PRO A 125 6.75 -6.14 18.08
C PRO A 125 5.64 -5.52 18.93
N GLY A 126 4.71 -6.35 19.40
CA GLY A 126 3.56 -5.88 20.18
C GLY A 126 2.53 -5.10 19.37
N ILE A 127 2.61 -5.14 18.04
CA ILE A 127 1.76 -4.35 17.15
C ILE A 127 0.97 -5.30 16.26
N GLU A 128 -0.34 -5.03 16.15
CA GLU A 128 -1.20 -5.76 15.25
C GLU A 128 -2.31 -4.83 14.76
N ALA A 129 -2.45 -4.74 13.44
CA ALA A 129 -3.50 -3.94 12.82
C ALA A 129 -4.12 -4.73 11.67
N PHE A 130 -5.38 -4.44 11.40
CA PHE A 130 -6.14 -5.04 10.32
C PHE A 130 -7.00 -3.99 9.67
N ALA A 131 -7.12 -4.05 8.33
CA ALA A 131 -8.07 -3.24 7.59
C ALA A 131 -8.50 -3.96 6.32
N ARG A 132 -9.66 -3.58 5.84
CA ARG A 132 -10.15 -3.99 4.53
C ARG A 132 -10.17 -2.76 3.64
N LEU A 133 -9.43 -2.80 2.53
CA LEU A 133 -9.31 -1.66 1.62
C LEU A 133 -10.07 -1.93 0.34
N ASN A 134 -10.87 -0.95 -0.09
CA ASN A 134 -11.49 -0.93 -1.39
C ASN A 134 -10.69 0.01 -2.28
N VAL A 135 -10.24 -0.49 -3.42
CA VAL A 135 -9.41 0.26 -4.35
C VAL A 135 -10.01 0.22 -5.75
N TYR A 136 -9.75 1.27 -6.51
CA TYR A 136 -10.13 1.33 -7.91
C TYR A 136 -8.89 1.62 -8.74
N CYS A 137 -8.63 0.75 -9.72
CA CYS A 137 -7.55 0.93 -10.67
C CYS A 137 -8.18 0.87 -12.06
N PRO A 138 -8.38 2.02 -12.74
CA PRO A 138 -9.03 2.02 -14.06
C PRO A 138 -8.26 1.14 -15.03
N PRO A 139 -8.97 0.36 -15.90
CA PRO A 139 -8.30 -0.49 -16.88
C PRO A 139 -7.39 0.30 -17.82
N ASN A 140 -7.75 1.55 -18.12
CA ASN A 140 -6.94 2.45 -18.93
C ASN A 140 -6.94 3.83 -18.29
N THR A 141 -5.83 4.16 -17.62
CA THR A 141 -5.68 5.43 -16.93
C THR A 141 -5.74 6.62 -17.88
N ALA A 142 -5.16 6.50 -19.08
CA ALA A 142 -5.14 7.57 -20.05
C ALA A 142 -6.56 7.90 -20.52
N ASP A 143 -7.36 6.89 -20.86
CA ASP A 143 -8.75 7.07 -21.26
C ASP A 143 -9.58 7.64 -20.12
N TYR A 144 -9.37 7.16 -18.91
CA TYR A 144 -10.07 7.64 -17.74
C TYR A 144 -9.85 9.13 -17.52
N LEU A 145 -8.59 9.57 -17.63
CA LEU A 145 -8.25 10.99 -17.47
C LEU A 145 -8.75 11.83 -18.66
N ALA A 146 -8.72 11.27 -19.88
CA ALA A 146 -9.18 11.98 -21.08
C ALA A 146 -10.69 12.20 -21.08
N GLU A 147 -11.45 11.31 -20.49
CA GLU A 147 -12.92 11.45 -20.36
C GLU A 147 -13.30 12.44 -19.26
N GLY A 148 -12.33 13.07 -18.66
CA GLY A 148 -12.58 13.98 -17.56
C GLY A 148 -13.06 13.26 -16.33
N ALA A 149 -12.21 12.44 -15.74
CA ALA A 149 -12.44 11.65 -14.55
C ALA A 149 -13.56 12.21 -13.65
N PRO A 150 -14.34 11.38 -12.97
CA PRO A 150 -15.42 11.87 -12.12
C PRO A 150 -14.93 12.98 -11.21
N ALA A 151 -15.57 14.08 -11.29
CA ALA A 151 -15.20 15.27 -10.51
C ALA A 151 -15.49 15.02 -9.04
#